data_c35ea13c1c57fe9cdf92f1eb062d1785
#
_entry.id   c35ea13c1c57fe9cdf92f1eb062d1785
#
_cell.length_a   1.000
_cell.length_b   1.000
_cell.length_c   1.000
_cell.angle_alpha   90.00
_cell.angle_beta   90.00
_cell.angle_gamma   90.00
#
_symmetry.space_group_name_H-M   'P 1'
#
loop_
_entity.id
_entity.type
_entity.pdbx_description
1 polymer ?
#
loop_
_entity_poly.entity_id
_entity_poly.type
_entity_poly.pdbx_seq_one_letter_code
_entity_poly.pdbx_strand_id
1 'polypeptide(L)'
;SFETIIPYSGIHPDHHAFWIHPTDNKYIIDGNDGGIGITRDGGKTWMFDEKIPVGQFYHINVDNEIPYHVMGGMQDNGSWRGPAYTTTQGGIRNFDWDNLWGGDGFDVMPDAEDANWVYAMSQGGNVGRYNTVTGQSSYIKPPAPDAKTLLRFNWNAAIAQDPFDKKTIYFGSQFLHKSTNKGAAWELISPDLTTNDSAKIDQRDNGGLSIDITGAENFCTIICIAPSAVQKGLIYIGTDDGKVQMTSNGGATWTDLTANITGLPKGAWIPQIRTSAFNANEVFVVVNNYRQGDFAPYIFRSSDAGKTWTNMVDEKKVTGYALTVLQDPTEPNLIFVGTEQGMYVSLDNGAQFQQWKNGYPAVSTYDFAIQEREADLAIATFGRSLWVLDDIRPLRKLAKAQSSKFFMSVPPAAINLSIKNSPYEWSTWGMWDAPNKPTGMAISIYSTD
;
A
#
# COMPACT_ATOMS: atom_id res chain seq x y z
N SER A 1 12.55 10.87 -42.96
CA SER A 1 12.86 11.30 -41.56
C SER A 1 11.66 11.03 -40.66
N PHE A 2 11.89 10.59 -39.45
CA PHE A 2 10.86 10.50 -38.43
C PHE A 2 10.82 11.82 -37.66
N GLU A 3 9.63 12.24 -37.29
CA GLU A 3 9.39 13.44 -36.46
C GLU A 3 8.66 13.03 -35.18
N THR A 4 9.09 13.57 -34.05
CA THR A 4 8.44 13.33 -32.78
C THR A 4 7.18 14.19 -32.69
N ILE A 5 6.01 13.56 -32.61
CA ILE A 5 4.71 14.24 -32.52
C ILE A 5 4.18 14.35 -31.09
N ILE A 6 4.79 13.64 -30.13
CA ILE A 6 4.45 13.72 -28.71
C ILE A 6 5.64 14.30 -27.97
N PRO A 7 5.51 15.51 -27.41
CA PRO A 7 6.57 16.10 -26.60
C PRO A 7 6.69 15.35 -25.27
N TYR A 8 7.92 15.21 -24.79
CA TYR A 8 8.20 14.61 -23.48
C TYR A 8 7.60 15.40 -22.31
N SER A 9 7.30 16.67 -22.51
CA SER A 9 6.64 17.53 -21.53
C SER A 9 5.14 17.69 -21.85
N GLY A 10 4.29 17.39 -20.90
CA GLY A 10 2.84 17.58 -20.98
C GLY A 10 2.01 16.32 -21.30
N ILE A 11 2.66 15.22 -21.68
CA ILE A 11 2.05 13.89 -21.76
C ILE A 11 3.03 12.91 -21.15
N HIS A 12 2.53 11.98 -20.35
CA HIS A 12 3.34 10.93 -19.75
C HIS A 12 4.02 10.10 -20.86
N PRO A 13 5.31 9.73 -20.74
CA PRO A 13 5.95 8.76 -21.61
C PRO A 13 5.29 7.37 -21.45
N ASP A 14 5.91 6.34 -22.00
CA ASP A 14 5.43 4.95 -21.89
C ASP A 14 4.07 4.75 -22.55
N HIS A 15 4.05 5.05 -23.84
CA HIS A 15 2.86 4.95 -24.69
C HIS A 15 2.56 3.49 -25.01
N HIS A 16 1.31 3.05 -24.78
CA HIS A 16 0.88 1.67 -24.96
C HIS A 16 -0.17 1.48 -26.07
N ALA A 17 -0.98 2.50 -26.34
CA ALA A 17 -2.06 2.38 -27.29
C ALA A 17 -2.26 3.67 -28.10
N PHE A 18 -2.37 3.52 -29.40
CA PHE A 18 -2.70 4.62 -30.31
C PHE A 18 -3.94 4.29 -31.11
N TRP A 19 -4.85 5.24 -31.17
CA TRP A 19 -5.97 5.21 -32.09
C TRP A 19 -5.93 6.46 -32.97
N ILE A 20 -5.94 6.26 -34.31
CA ILE A 20 -5.98 7.32 -35.30
C ILE A 20 -7.34 7.30 -35.96
N HIS A 21 -8.01 8.44 -36.05
CA HIS A 21 -9.31 8.55 -36.67
C HIS A 21 -9.24 8.10 -38.17
N PRO A 22 -10.15 7.21 -38.63
CA PRO A 22 -10.02 6.56 -39.94
C PRO A 22 -10.12 7.51 -41.14
N THR A 23 -10.71 8.69 -40.99
CA THR A 23 -10.87 9.69 -42.04
C THR A 23 -10.24 11.04 -41.76
N ASP A 24 -9.71 11.23 -40.54
CA ASP A 24 -8.99 12.44 -40.12
C ASP A 24 -7.74 12.09 -39.31
N ASN A 25 -6.62 11.97 -40.01
CA ASN A 25 -5.34 11.59 -39.43
C ASN A 25 -4.75 12.61 -38.44
N LYS A 26 -5.38 13.78 -38.28
CA LYS A 26 -5.01 14.77 -37.28
C LYS A 26 -5.62 14.50 -35.91
N TYR A 27 -6.68 13.69 -35.88
CA TYR A 27 -7.32 13.27 -34.64
C TYR A 27 -6.73 11.94 -34.18
N ILE A 28 -5.95 12.00 -33.10
CA ILE A 28 -5.25 10.85 -32.51
C ILE A 28 -5.57 10.81 -31.01
N ILE A 29 -5.76 9.61 -30.49
CA ILE A 29 -5.86 9.32 -29.08
C ILE A 29 -4.68 8.43 -28.68
N ASP A 30 -3.99 8.80 -27.64
CA ASP A 30 -2.87 8.10 -27.03
C ASP A 30 -3.25 7.63 -25.63
N GLY A 31 -3.03 6.35 -25.35
CA GLY A 31 -3.11 5.75 -24.02
C GLY A 31 -1.71 5.46 -23.50
N ASN A 32 -1.38 5.98 -22.34
CA ASN A 32 -0.08 5.84 -21.71
C ASN A 32 -0.21 5.60 -20.19
N ASP A 33 0.90 5.36 -19.50
CA ASP A 33 0.91 5.03 -18.08
C ASP A 33 0.46 6.17 -17.16
N GLY A 34 0.36 7.40 -17.67
CA GLY A 34 -0.21 8.54 -16.96
C GLY A 34 -1.69 8.79 -17.24
N GLY A 35 -2.26 8.23 -18.33
CA GLY A 35 -3.65 8.43 -18.70
C GLY A 35 -3.90 8.51 -20.22
N ILE A 36 -4.72 9.46 -20.65
CA ILE A 36 -5.14 9.61 -22.04
C ILE A 36 -4.76 10.98 -22.58
N GLY A 37 -3.99 10.98 -23.67
CA GLY A 37 -3.68 12.14 -24.48
C GLY A 37 -4.57 12.23 -25.74
N ILE A 38 -5.05 13.41 -26.08
CA ILE A 38 -5.86 13.64 -27.27
C ILE A 38 -5.30 14.81 -28.07
N THR A 39 -5.04 14.60 -29.37
CA THR A 39 -4.74 15.67 -30.33
C THR A 39 -5.78 15.73 -31.42
N ARG A 40 -6.05 16.93 -31.94
CA ARG A 40 -6.93 17.19 -33.08
C ARG A 40 -6.24 17.94 -34.22
N ASP A 41 -4.94 18.16 -34.10
CA ASP A 41 -4.14 18.93 -35.07
C ASP A 41 -2.88 18.18 -35.55
N GLY A 42 -2.88 16.84 -35.38
CA GLY A 42 -1.78 15.98 -35.83
C GLY A 42 -0.56 16.05 -34.91
N GLY A 43 -0.78 16.22 -33.61
CA GLY A 43 0.28 16.20 -32.61
C GLY A 43 0.94 17.54 -32.32
N LYS A 44 0.42 18.65 -32.88
CA LYS A 44 0.95 20.00 -32.58
C LYS A 44 0.58 20.46 -31.19
N THR A 45 -0.65 20.14 -30.76
CA THR A 45 -1.12 20.33 -29.40
C THR A 45 -1.76 19.07 -28.86
N TRP A 46 -1.62 18.83 -27.56
CA TRP A 46 -2.21 17.69 -26.89
C TRP A 46 -3.01 18.15 -25.68
N MET A 47 -4.18 17.56 -25.49
CA MET A 47 -5.00 17.65 -24.30
C MET A 47 -4.80 16.37 -23.51
N PHE A 48 -4.42 16.47 -22.25
CA PHE A 48 -4.36 15.35 -21.33
C PHE A 48 -5.61 15.31 -20.47
N ASP A 49 -6.23 14.13 -20.31
CA ASP A 49 -7.44 14.00 -19.49
C ASP A 49 -7.07 13.66 -18.04
N GLU A 50 -7.17 14.66 -17.17
CA GLU A 50 -6.88 14.56 -15.74
C GLU A 50 -8.08 14.07 -14.91
N LYS A 51 -9.21 13.70 -15.52
CA LYS A 51 -10.44 13.34 -14.81
C LYS A 51 -10.67 11.85 -14.65
N ILE A 52 -9.81 11.04 -15.24
CA ILE A 52 -9.96 9.60 -15.19
C ILE A 52 -9.63 9.11 -13.76
N PRO A 53 -10.60 8.49 -13.04
CA PRO A 53 -10.37 8.02 -11.67
C PRO A 53 -9.62 6.68 -11.68
N VAL A 54 -8.39 6.69 -12.17
CA VAL A 54 -7.51 5.52 -12.23
C VAL A 54 -6.20 5.83 -11.51
N GLY A 55 -5.58 4.81 -10.94
CA GLY A 55 -4.29 4.89 -10.26
C GLY A 55 -3.91 3.51 -9.74
N GLN A 56 -2.64 3.17 -9.81
CA GLN A 56 -2.09 1.88 -9.42
C GLN A 56 -1.28 2.05 -8.13
N PHE A 57 -1.97 2.06 -6.98
CA PHE A 57 -1.32 2.20 -5.68
C PHE A 57 -0.81 0.86 -5.16
N TYR A 58 0.43 0.86 -4.66
CA TYR A 58 1.05 -0.30 -4.01
C TYR A 58 0.74 -0.37 -2.52
N HIS A 59 0.87 0.76 -1.82
CA HIS A 59 0.65 0.86 -0.38
C HIS A 59 -0.15 2.09 -0.02
N ILE A 60 -0.71 2.11 1.19
CA ILE A 60 -1.43 3.25 1.73
C ILE A 60 -1.11 3.43 3.21
N ASN A 61 -0.90 4.66 3.61
CA ASN A 61 -0.79 5.08 5.00
C ASN A 61 -1.66 6.30 5.27
N VAL A 62 -1.86 6.58 6.54
CA VAL A 62 -2.63 7.73 7.04
C VAL A 62 -1.86 8.42 8.16
N ASP A 63 -2.02 9.74 8.29
CA ASP A 63 -1.51 10.50 9.42
C ASP A 63 -2.60 10.82 10.46
N ASN A 64 -2.25 11.60 11.48
CA ASN A 64 -3.16 11.99 12.58
C ASN A 64 -3.51 13.49 12.55
N GLU A 65 -3.28 14.19 11.46
CA GLU A 65 -3.69 15.58 11.29
C GLU A 65 -5.23 15.73 11.25
N ILE A 66 -5.74 16.97 11.24
CA ILE A 66 -7.17 17.28 11.11
C ILE A 66 -7.35 18.37 10.06
N PRO A 67 -7.85 18.06 8.88
CA PRO A 67 -8.15 16.74 8.32
C PRO A 67 -6.93 15.83 8.27
N TYR A 68 -7.12 14.51 8.40
CA TYR A 68 -6.03 13.58 8.20
C TYR A 68 -5.73 13.40 6.71
N HIS A 69 -4.53 12.96 6.40
CA HIS A 69 -4.13 12.70 5.01
C HIS A 69 -4.04 11.20 4.75
N VAL A 70 -4.37 10.84 3.53
CA VAL A 70 -4.03 9.56 2.93
C VAL A 70 -2.78 9.74 2.07
N MET A 71 -1.90 8.75 2.07
CA MET A 71 -0.65 8.83 1.31
C MET A 71 -0.23 7.46 0.79
N GLY A 72 0.36 7.44 -0.38
CA GLY A 72 0.82 6.22 -1.03
C GLY A 72 1.58 6.51 -2.31
N GLY A 73 2.22 5.47 -2.81
CA GLY A 73 2.96 5.52 -4.06
C GLY A 73 2.27 4.74 -5.16
N MET A 74 2.40 5.23 -6.38
CA MET A 74 1.80 4.66 -7.59
C MET A 74 2.85 4.17 -8.57
N GLN A 75 2.54 3.11 -9.26
CA GLN A 75 3.28 2.69 -10.46
C GLN A 75 3.36 3.89 -11.44
N ASP A 76 4.54 4.19 -11.93
CA ASP A 76 4.89 5.21 -12.93
C ASP A 76 4.57 6.68 -12.57
N ASN A 77 3.81 6.93 -11.51
CA ASN A 77 3.23 8.24 -11.23
C ASN A 77 3.63 8.82 -9.86
N GLY A 78 4.72 8.33 -9.27
CA GLY A 78 5.30 8.88 -8.05
C GLY A 78 4.52 8.60 -6.78
N SER A 79 4.89 9.33 -5.73
CA SER A 79 4.30 9.22 -4.40
C SER A 79 3.55 10.49 -4.03
N TRP A 80 2.36 10.33 -3.46
CA TRP A 80 1.44 11.44 -3.21
C TRP A 80 0.85 11.41 -1.81
N ARG A 81 0.47 12.59 -1.32
CA ARG A 81 -0.27 12.81 -0.08
C ARG A 81 -1.42 13.77 -0.36
N GLY A 82 -2.61 13.45 0.14
CA GLY A 82 -3.76 14.34 0.05
C GLY A 82 -4.71 14.17 1.22
N PRO A 83 -5.58 15.16 1.51
CA PRO A 83 -6.51 15.09 2.62
C PRO A 83 -7.61 14.05 2.35
N ALA A 84 -8.05 13.34 3.39
CA ALA A 84 -9.21 12.45 3.31
C ALA A 84 -10.54 13.22 3.19
N TYR A 85 -10.54 14.47 3.63
CA TYR A 85 -11.63 15.44 3.45
C TYR A 85 -11.08 16.86 3.62
N THR A 86 -11.81 17.86 3.14
CA THR A 86 -11.40 19.26 3.26
C THR A 86 -12.39 20.07 4.10
N THR A 87 -11.95 21.23 4.57
CA THR A 87 -12.82 22.22 5.22
C THR A 87 -13.29 23.30 4.26
N THR A 88 -13.13 23.08 2.95
CA THR A 88 -13.60 23.99 1.89
C THR A 88 -14.81 23.42 1.18
N GLN A 89 -15.68 24.29 0.72
CA GLN A 89 -16.78 23.91 -0.14
C GLN A 89 -16.25 23.36 -1.46
N GLY A 90 -16.89 22.32 -1.99
CA GLY A 90 -16.52 21.72 -3.27
C GLY A 90 -15.60 20.51 -3.16
N GLY A 91 -15.25 20.04 -1.94
CA GLY A 91 -14.52 18.80 -1.73
C GLY A 91 -13.01 18.88 -1.99
N ILE A 92 -12.42 17.72 -2.22
CA ILE A 92 -10.98 17.54 -2.46
C ILE A 92 -10.68 17.81 -3.93
N ARG A 93 -9.62 18.55 -4.21
CA ARG A 93 -9.20 18.96 -5.55
C ARG A 93 -7.77 18.54 -5.85
N ASN A 94 -7.35 18.59 -7.11
CA ASN A 94 -5.97 18.29 -7.51
C ASN A 94 -4.93 19.11 -6.74
N PHE A 95 -5.20 20.38 -6.46
CA PHE A 95 -4.27 21.22 -5.72
C PHE A 95 -4.17 20.93 -4.21
N ASP A 96 -5.06 20.10 -3.67
CA ASP A 96 -4.96 19.61 -2.28
C ASP A 96 -3.98 18.43 -2.14
N TRP A 97 -3.42 17.96 -3.26
CA TRP A 97 -2.47 16.85 -3.29
C TRP A 97 -1.04 17.33 -3.44
N ASP A 98 -0.17 16.82 -2.58
CA ASP A 98 1.27 17.06 -2.63
C ASP A 98 1.97 15.89 -3.32
N ASN A 99 2.78 16.18 -4.36
CA ASN A 99 3.72 15.21 -4.90
C ASN A 99 4.95 15.17 -3.99
N LEU A 100 5.26 13.98 -3.46
CA LEU A 100 6.28 13.79 -2.44
C LEU A 100 7.60 13.27 -3.00
N TRP A 101 7.51 12.36 -3.99
CA TRP A 101 8.66 11.67 -4.55
C TRP A 101 8.39 11.21 -5.99
N GLY A 102 9.39 11.31 -6.86
CA GLY A 102 9.27 10.91 -8.26
C GLY A 102 9.66 9.45 -8.51
N GLY A 103 9.48 9.00 -9.75
CA GLY A 103 9.67 7.60 -10.18
C GLY A 103 8.45 6.73 -9.88
N ASP A 104 8.61 5.40 -9.88
CA ASP A 104 7.59 4.51 -9.34
C ASP A 104 7.49 4.70 -7.84
N GLY A 105 6.31 5.09 -7.36
CA GLY A 105 6.08 5.26 -5.94
C GLY A 105 5.61 3.96 -5.29
N PHE A 106 6.01 3.75 -4.03
CA PHE A 106 5.65 2.55 -3.25
C PHE A 106 5.08 2.93 -1.88
N ASP A 107 5.75 2.54 -0.81
CA ASP A 107 5.30 2.91 0.53
C ASP A 107 5.63 4.38 0.82
N VAL A 108 4.67 5.09 1.38
CA VAL A 108 4.82 6.45 1.91
C VAL A 108 4.42 6.41 3.37
N MET A 109 5.39 6.53 4.26
CA MET A 109 5.17 6.40 5.70
C MET A 109 5.30 7.77 6.39
N PRO A 110 4.28 8.25 7.14
CA PRO A 110 4.40 9.48 7.91
C PRO A 110 5.40 9.30 9.05
N ASP A 111 6.17 10.34 9.36
CA ASP A 111 7.02 10.35 10.55
C ASP A 111 6.16 10.40 11.81
N ALA A 112 6.37 9.47 12.73
CA ALA A 112 5.52 9.31 13.92
C ALA A 112 5.65 10.47 14.96
N GLU A 113 6.65 11.34 14.84
CA GLU A 113 6.84 12.50 15.73
C GLU A 113 6.38 13.81 15.09
N ASP A 114 6.43 13.90 13.75
CA ASP A 114 6.13 15.16 13.04
C ASP A 114 5.50 14.85 11.68
N ALA A 115 4.20 15.02 11.56
CA ALA A 115 3.42 14.74 10.36
C ALA A 115 3.81 15.60 9.13
N ASN A 116 4.63 16.65 9.31
CA ASN A 116 5.19 17.40 8.20
C ASN A 116 6.32 16.64 7.49
N TRP A 117 6.84 15.58 8.07
CA TRP A 117 7.83 14.71 7.46
C TRP A 117 7.24 13.38 7.07
N VAL A 118 7.62 12.92 5.89
CA VAL A 118 7.27 11.60 5.38
C VAL A 118 8.52 10.88 4.88
N TYR A 119 8.48 9.56 4.89
CA TYR A 119 9.41 8.69 4.19
C TYR A 119 8.73 8.26 2.90
N ALA A 120 9.38 8.43 1.78
CA ALA A 120 8.90 8.01 0.48
C ALA A 120 10.04 7.36 -0.30
N MET A 121 9.71 6.51 -1.26
CA MET A 121 10.72 5.81 -2.02
C MET A 121 10.32 5.66 -3.49
N SER A 122 11.34 5.44 -4.32
CA SER A 122 11.20 4.94 -5.67
C SER A 122 11.88 3.58 -5.82
N GLN A 123 11.75 3.00 -7.00
CA GLN A 123 12.22 1.66 -7.32
C GLN A 123 13.68 1.39 -6.88
N GLY A 124 13.95 0.14 -6.49
CA GLY A 124 15.30 -0.30 -6.14
C GLY A 124 15.82 0.30 -4.83
N GLY A 125 14.90 0.63 -3.90
CA GLY A 125 15.25 1.10 -2.56
C GLY A 125 15.80 2.53 -2.52
N ASN A 126 15.46 3.38 -3.48
CA ASN A 126 15.80 4.81 -3.45
C ASN A 126 14.85 5.55 -2.50
N VAL A 127 15.14 5.45 -1.20
CA VAL A 127 14.33 5.99 -0.11
C VAL A 127 14.85 7.35 0.36
N GLY A 128 13.92 8.24 0.67
CA GLY A 128 14.22 9.55 1.22
C GLY A 128 13.25 9.98 2.30
N ARG A 129 13.61 11.07 2.99
CA ARG A 129 12.73 11.85 3.86
C ARG A 129 12.38 13.15 3.16
N TYR A 130 11.11 13.51 3.20
CA TYR A 130 10.57 14.70 2.57
C TYR A 130 9.75 15.53 3.57
N ASN A 131 9.97 16.85 3.61
CA ASN A 131 9.18 17.78 4.41
C ASN A 131 8.10 18.41 3.54
N THR A 132 6.84 18.13 3.86
CA THR A 132 5.67 18.55 3.08
C THR A 132 5.41 20.07 3.11
N VAL A 133 5.96 20.77 4.12
CA VAL A 133 5.80 22.23 4.27
C VAL A 133 6.88 23.00 3.55
N THR A 134 8.14 22.53 3.64
CA THR A 134 9.30 23.27 3.12
C THR A 134 9.80 22.75 1.78
N GLY A 135 9.38 21.54 1.36
CA GLY A 135 9.93 20.84 0.20
C GLY A 135 11.34 20.29 0.40
N GLN A 136 11.89 20.40 1.62
CA GLN A 136 13.23 19.87 1.90
C GLN A 136 13.22 18.35 1.82
N SER A 137 14.18 17.78 1.10
CA SER A 137 14.33 16.33 0.98
C SER A 137 15.77 15.88 1.24
N SER A 138 15.92 14.63 1.64
CA SER A 138 17.22 13.99 1.80
C SER A 138 17.12 12.50 1.51
N TYR A 139 18.08 11.97 0.74
CA TYR A 139 18.23 10.53 0.55
C TYR A 139 18.75 9.89 1.84
N ILE A 140 18.13 8.77 2.21
CA ILE A 140 18.47 8.04 3.44
C ILE A 140 18.74 6.54 3.17
N LYS A 141 18.99 6.15 1.93
CA LYS A 141 19.27 4.75 1.55
C LYS A 141 20.43 4.18 2.39
N PRO A 142 20.28 2.99 2.98
CA PRO A 142 21.35 2.34 3.72
C PRO A 142 22.60 2.13 2.86
N PRO A 143 23.82 2.37 3.39
CA PRO A 143 25.05 2.03 2.70
C PRO A 143 25.30 0.52 2.74
N ALA A 144 26.07 0.01 1.77
CA ALA A 144 26.58 -1.35 1.82
C ALA A 144 27.51 -1.54 3.03
N PRO A 145 27.50 -2.73 3.69
CA PRO A 145 28.34 -2.98 4.86
C PRO A 145 29.84 -2.99 4.53
N ASP A 146 30.20 -3.28 3.31
CA ASP A 146 31.57 -3.25 2.80
C ASP A 146 31.59 -3.02 1.27
N ALA A 147 32.78 -2.83 0.71
CA ALA A 147 32.96 -2.53 -0.72
C ALA A 147 32.71 -3.74 -1.66
N LYS A 148 32.50 -4.93 -1.13
CA LYS A 148 32.29 -6.15 -1.93
C LYS A 148 30.82 -6.57 -1.94
N THR A 149 30.05 -6.13 -0.95
CA THR A 149 28.64 -6.49 -0.80
C THR A 149 27.77 -5.58 -1.65
N LEU A 150 27.12 -6.16 -2.66
CA LEU A 150 26.08 -5.50 -3.42
C LEU A 150 24.75 -5.63 -2.66
N LEU A 151 24.12 -4.51 -2.31
CA LEU A 151 22.79 -4.52 -1.73
C LEU A 151 21.75 -4.75 -2.83
N ARG A 152 20.86 -5.70 -2.59
CA ARG A 152 19.71 -6.01 -3.44
C ARG A 152 18.47 -5.43 -2.80
N PHE A 153 17.76 -4.57 -3.52
CA PHE A 153 16.47 -4.04 -3.09
C PHE A 153 15.41 -4.46 -4.08
N ASN A 154 14.24 -4.87 -3.60
CA ASN A 154 13.12 -5.13 -4.48
C ASN A 154 12.70 -3.86 -5.22
N TRP A 155 11.97 -4.03 -6.30
CA TRP A 155 11.24 -2.93 -6.95
C TRP A 155 10.47 -2.15 -5.89
N ASN A 156 9.66 -2.85 -5.10
CA ASN A 156 8.93 -2.37 -3.93
C ASN A 156 9.68 -2.78 -2.64
N ALA A 157 10.70 -2.02 -2.26
CA ALA A 157 11.48 -2.28 -1.06
C ALA A 157 10.69 -1.97 0.21
N ALA A 158 10.88 -2.78 1.25
CA ALA A 158 10.13 -2.66 2.49
C ALA A 158 10.70 -1.60 3.44
N ILE A 159 9.82 -0.79 4.02
CA ILE A 159 10.11 0.13 5.13
C ILE A 159 9.12 -0.09 6.26
N ALA A 160 9.54 0.09 7.51
CA ALA A 160 8.64 0.04 8.67
C ALA A 160 9.11 0.97 9.80
N GLN A 161 8.15 1.52 10.53
CA GLN A 161 8.37 2.29 11.76
C GLN A 161 8.42 1.35 12.96
N ASP A 162 9.32 1.59 13.92
CA ASP A 162 9.28 0.88 15.21
C ASP A 162 8.14 1.41 16.09
N PRO A 163 7.23 0.54 16.57
CA PRO A 163 6.09 1.00 17.39
C PRO A 163 6.47 1.55 18.78
N PHE A 164 7.67 1.23 19.29
CA PHE A 164 8.13 1.60 20.63
C PHE A 164 9.09 2.78 20.63
N ASP A 165 9.70 3.09 19.48
CA ASP A 165 10.62 4.21 19.32
C ASP A 165 10.36 4.95 18.00
N LYS A 166 9.73 6.10 18.11
CA LYS A 166 9.32 6.94 16.99
C LYS A 166 10.47 7.43 16.08
N LYS A 167 11.72 7.33 16.53
CA LYS A 167 12.91 7.69 15.74
C LYS A 167 13.50 6.49 15.00
N THR A 168 13.08 5.30 15.38
CA THR A 168 13.60 4.06 14.80
C THR A 168 12.76 3.64 13.60
N ILE A 169 13.45 3.40 12.48
CA ILE A 169 12.89 2.84 11.25
C ILE A 169 13.71 1.63 10.80
N TYR A 170 13.05 0.74 10.08
CA TYR A 170 13.65 -0.43 9.47
C TYR A 170 13.54 -0.34 7.95
N PHE A 171 14.54 -0.86 7.24
CA PHE A 171 14.54 -0.89 5.78
C PHE A 171 15.12 -2.21 5.27
N GLY A 172 14.47 -2.81 4.24
CA GLY A 172 14.81 -4.14 3.73
C GLY A 172 15.63 -4.10 2.44
N SER A 173 16.81 -4.72 2.46
CA SER A 173 17.52 -5.24 1.27
C SER A 173 17.43 -6.78 1.29
N GLN A 174 18.51 -7.53 1.03
CA GLN A 174 18.62 -8.91 1.49
C GLN A 174 18.88 -9.00 3.00
N PHE A 175 19.20 -7.87 3.61
CA PHE A 175 19.44 -7.69 5.03
C PHE A 175 18.38 -6.78 5.62
N LEU A 176 18.18 -6.88 6.93
CA LEU A 176 17.39 -5.88 7.66
C LEU A 176 18.33 -4.79 8.22
N HIS A 177 18.08 -3.56 7.78
CA HIS A 177 18.75 -2.36 8.26
C HIS A 177 17.87 -1.65 9.29
N LYS A 178 18.50 -1.13 10.35
CA LYS A 178 17.85 -0.36 11.41
C LYS A 178 18.50 1.01 11.52
N SER A 179 17.69 2.05 11.61
CA SER A 179 18.12 3.40 11.96
C SER A 179 17.40 3.85 13.21
N THR A 180 18.13 4.38 14.20
CA THR A 180 17.58 4.97 15.43
C THR A 180 17.50 6.50 15.37
N ASN A 181 17.78 7.08 14.22
CA ASN A 181 17.85 8.52 14.00
C ASN A 181 17.23 8.93 12.66
N LYS A 182 16.10 8.28 12.30
CA LYS A 182 15.27 8.64 11.16
C LYS A 182 15.99 8.52 9.80
N GLY A 183 16.89 7.55 9.66
CA GLY A 183 17.65 7.29 8.44
C GLY A 183 18.96 8.05 8.32
N ALA A 184 19.36 8.88 9.30
CA ALA A 184 20.64 9.58 9.25
C ALA A 184 21.86 8.65 9.40
N ALA A 185 21.70 7.52 10.08
CA ALA A 185 22.70 6.44 10.14
C ALA A 185 21.98 5.09 10.23
N TRP A 186 22.65 4.04 9.73
CA TRP A 186 22.10 2.70 9.65
C TRP A 186 23.00 1.67 10.32
N GLU A 187 22.40 0.70 10.96
CA GLU A 187 22.98 -0.50 11.52
C GLU A 187 22.42 -1.73 10.79
N LEU A 188 23.27 -2.67 10.44
CA LEU A 188 22.89 -3.97 9.91
C LEU A 188 22.55 -4.90 11.07
N ILE A 189 21.31 -5.35 11.16
CA ILE A 189 20.83 -6.17 12.30
C ILE A 189 20.44 -7.60 11.91
N SER A 190 20.84 -8.06 10.73
CA SER A 190 20.59 -9.44 10.30
C SER A 190 21.71 -9.99 9.40
N PRO A 191 21.86 -11.33 9.27
CA PRO A 191 22.50 -11.94 8.11
C PRO A 191 21.62 -11.74 6.85
N ASP A 192 22.05 -12.31 5.69
CA ASP A 192 21.16 -12.46 4.53
C ASP A 192 19.97 -13.36 4.93
N LEU A 193 18.74 -12.81 4.86
CA LEU A 193 17.50 -13.47 5.30
C LEU A 193 16.74 -14.14 4.15
N THR A 194 17.31 -14.10 2.95
CA THR A 194 16.73 -14.66 1.72
C THR A 194 17.25 -16.07 1.44
N THR A 195 16.86 -16.68 0.33
CA THR A 195 17.48 -17.94 -0.12
C THR A 195 18.90 -17.74 -0.66
N ASN A 196 19.24 -16.51 -1.04
CA ASN A 196 20.50 -16.15 -1.68
C ASN A 196 20.83 -17.07 -2.88
N ASP A 197 19.81 -17.41 -3.69
CA ASP A 197 19.93 -18.28 -4.85
C ASP A 197 20.72 -17.58 -5.96
N SER A 198 21.97 -18.00 -6.18
CA SER A 198 22.87 -17.38 -7.16
C SER A 198 22.34 -17.42 -8.59
N ALA A 199 21.55 -18.42 -8.95
CA ALA A 199 20.93 -18.52 -10.28
C ALA A 199 19.85 -17.46 -10.51
N LYS A 200 19.23 -16.97 -9.43
CA LYS A 200 18.15 -15.97 -9.51
C LYS A 200 18.62 -14.54 -9.26
N ILE A 201 19.78 -14.34 -8.66
CA ILE A 201 20.32 -13.00 -8.39
C ILE A 201 21.25 -12.50 -9.51
N ASP A 202 21.60 -13.33 -10.48
CA ASP A 202 22.35 -12.89 -11.66
C ASP A 202 21.44 -12.05 -12.56
N GLN A 203 21.66 -10.74 -12.57
CA GLN A 203 20.86 -9.81 -13.37
C GLN A 203 20.90 -10.09 -14.87
N ARG A 204 21.94 -10.75 -15.36
CA ARG A 204 22.03 -11.16 -16.78
C ARG A 204 20.98 -12.21 -17.14
N ASP A 205 20.52 -12.97 -16.16
CA ASP A 205 19.43 -13.94 -16.26
C ASP A 205 18.13 -13.44 -15.61
N ASN A 206 18.00 -12.10 -15.46
CA ASN A 206 16.83 -11.39 -14.93
C ASN A 206 16.40 -11.75 -13.51
N GLY A 207 17.27 -12.31 -12.70
CA GLY A 207 16.92 -12.71 -11.34
C GLY A 207 15.74 -13.71 -11.26
N GLY A 208 15.38 -14.37 -12.37
CA GLY A 208 14.27 -15.31 -12.44
C GLY A 208 12.88 -14.68 -12.62
N LEU A 209 12.78 -13.41 -13.01
CA LEU A 209 11.51 -12.71 -13.20
C LEU A 209 11.08 -12.65 -14.66
N SER A 210 11.88 -12.06 -15.54
CA SER A 210 11.61 -11.95 -16.97
C SER A 210 12.88 -12.07 -17.79
N ILE A 211 12.78 -12.16 -19.12
CA ILE A 211 13.94 -12.18 -20.01
C ILE A 211 14.51 -10.77 -20.20
N ASP A 212 13.74 -9.76 -19.88
CA ASP A 212 14.09 -8.35 -20.09
C ASP A 212 14.49 -7.71 -18.75
N ILE A 213 15.80 -7.61 -18.52
CA ILE A 213 16.36 -7.07 -17.28
C ILE A 213 16.46 -5.56 -17.37
N THR A 214 15.71 -4.86 -16.53
CA THR A 214 15.76 -3.40 -16.43
C THR A 214 16.70 -2.89 -15.33
N GLY A 215 17.27 -3.79 -14.51
CA GLY A 215 18.10 -3.45 -13.36
C GLY A 215 17.30 -3.12 -12.09
N ALA A 216 15.99 -2.99 -12.20
CA ALA A 216 15.09 -2.81 -11.07
C ALA A 216 14.57 -4.14 -10.51
N GLU A 217 14.58 -5.18 -11.32
CA GLU A 217 14.09 -6.53 -11.02
C GLU A 217 15.12 -7.32 -10.24
N ASN A 218 15.35 -6.95 -9.00
CA ASN A 218 16.17 -7.72 -8.07
C ASN A 218 15.34 -8.81 -7.41
N PHE A 219 15.96 -9.98 -7.22
CA PHE A 219 15.38 -11.12 -6.53
C PHE A 219 16.20 -11.49 -5.28
N CYS A 220 15.65 -12.32 -4.40
CA CYS A 220 16.20 -12.60 -3.08
C CYS A 220 16.32 -11.32 -2.25
N THR A 221 15.17 -10.68 -2.00
CA THR A 221 15.04 -9.40 -1.29
C THR A 221 13.94 -9.45 -0.25
N ILE A 222 14.06 -8.63 0.79
CA ILE A 222 12.98 -8.40 1.77
C ILE A 222 11.95 -7.48 1.15
N ILE A 223 10.69 -7.90 1.15
CA ILE A 223 9.56 -7.14 0.59
C ILE A 223 8.51 -6.75 1.61
N CYS A 224 8.58 -7.27 2.83
CA CYS A 224 7.78 -6.77 3.95
C CYS A 224 8.50 -6.90 5.30
N ILE A 225 8.23 -5.95 6.19
CA ILE A 225 8.79 -5.87 7.55
C ILE A 225 7.62 -5.58 8.50
N ALA A 226 7.44 -6.43 9.51
CA ALA A 226 6.32 -6.35 10.45
C ALA A 226 6.81 -6.36 11.90
N PRO A 227 7.19 -5.22 12.48
CA PRO A 227 7.48 -5.12 13.89
C PRO A 227 6.18 -5.26 14.70
N SER A 228 6.25 -5.97 15.83
CA SER A 228 5.11 -6.15 16.73
C SER A 228 4.79 -4.87 17.48
N ALA A 229 3.51 -4.48 17.51
CA ALA A 229 3.04 -3.35 18.29
C ALA A 229 2.92 -3.65 19.81
N VAL A 230 2.97 -4.93 20.21
CA VAL A 230 2.76 -5.37 21.60
C VAL A 230 3.98 -6.01 22.25
N GLN A 231 5.03 -6.32 21.50
CA GLN A 231 6.28 -6.85 22.03
C GLN A 231 7.49 -6.19 21.36
N LYS A 232 8.23 -5.40 22.13
CA LYS A 232 9.44 -4.73 21.66
C LYS A 232 10.50 -5.75 21.20
N GLY A 233 11.07 -5.52 20.02
CA GLY A 233 12.12 -6.35 19.45
C GLY A 233 11.63 -7.62 18.76
N LEU A 234 10.32 -7.88 18.73
CA LEU A 234 9.72 -8.91 17.89
C LEU A 234 9.46 -8.35 16.50
N ILE A 235 10.08 -8.89 15.47
CA ILE A 235 9.99 -8.45 14.08
C ILE A 235 9.87 -9.67 13.17
N TYR A 236 8.91 -9.66 12.27
CA TYR A 236 8.80 -10.63 11.18
C TYR A 236 9.20 -9.97 9.86
N ILE A 237 9.81 -10.73 8.97
CA ILE A 237 10.06 -10.30 7.59
C ILE A 237 9.61 -11.37 6.59
N GLY A 238 9.21 -10.91 5.41
CA GLY A 238 8.89 -11.75 4.27
C GLY A 238 9.72 -11.34 3.05
N THR A 239 10.02 -12.32 2.20
CA THR A 239 10.83 -12.12 1.01
C THR A 239 10.10 -12.48 -0.28
N ASP A 240 10.63 -12.01 -1.41
CA ASP A 240 10.14 -12.33 -2.75
C ASP A 240 10.47 -13.76 -3.19
N ASP A 241 11.34 -14.44 -2.48
CA ASP A 241 11.77 -15.82 -2.74
C ASP A 241 11.22 -16.85 -1.73
N GLY A 242 10.20 -16.43 -0.94
CA GLY A 242 9.36 -17.31 -0.13
C GLY A 242 9.87 -17.59 1.27
N LYS A 243 10.74 -16.75 1.83
CA LYS A 243 11.16 -16.88 3.22
C LYS A 243 10.27 -16.07 4.16
N VAL A 244 9.96 -16.67 5.32
CA VAL A 244 9.38 -16.01 6.48
C VAL A 244 10.35 -16.15 7.63
N GLN A 245 10.91 -15.03 8.08
CA GLN A 245 11.94 -14.99 9.14
C GLN A 245 11.42 -14.19 10.34
N MET A 246 11.91 -14.50 11.53
CA MET A 246 11.53 -13.83 12.77
C MET A 246 12.72 -13.62 13.69
N THR A 247 12.75 -12.45 14.32
CA THR A 247 13.58 -12.18 15.50
C THR A 247 12.67 -11.79 16.67
N SER A 248 12.97 -12.24 17.88
CA SER A 248 12.29 -11.82 19.12
C SER A 248 13.15 -10.94 20.02
N ASN A 249 14.37 -10.59 19.59
CA ASN A 249 15.37 -9.87 20.37
C ASN A 249 16.04 -8.72 19.60
N GLY A 250 15.28 -8.09 18.69
CA GLY A 250 15.72 -6.90 17.97
C GLY A 250 16.82 -7.12 16.94
N GLY A 251 16.92 -8.34 16.39
CA GLY A 251 17.90 -8.69 15.37
C GLY A 251 19.13 -9.46 15.86
N ALA A 252 19.27 -9.68 17.18
CA ALA A 252 20.42 -10.42 17.71
C ALA A 252 20.46 -11.88 17.24
N THR A 253 19.30 -12.51 17.07
CA THR A 253 19.16 -13.85 16.46
C THR A 253 17.93 -13.89 15.57
N TRP A 254 17.98 -14.73 14.52
CA TRP A 254 16.91 -14.92 13.55
C TRP A 254 16.52 -16.40 13.45
N THR A 255 15.23 -16.64 13.24
CA THR A 255 14.64 -17.97 13.08
C THR A 255 13.88 -18.03 11.76
N ASP A 256 14.21 -18.99 10.91
CA ASP A 256 13.47 -19.29 9.68
C ASP A 256 12.20 -20.09 10.04
N LEU A 257 11.05 -19.51 9.78
CA LEU A 257 9.73 -20.10 10.04
C LEU A 257 9.12 -20.78 8.79
N THR A 258 9.77 -20.66 7.64
CA THR A 258 9.23 -21.09 6.34
C THR A 258 8.78 -22.53 6.34
N ALA A 259 9.60 -23.43 6.92
CA ALA A 259 9.30 -24.87 6.99
C ALA A 259 8.10 -25.22 7.87
N ASN A 260 7.72 -24.34 8.80
CA ASN A 260 6.57 -24.55 9.67
C ASN A 260 5.23 -24.29 8.98
N ILE A 261 5.24 -23.56 7.83
CA ILE A 261 4.02 -23.18 7.12
C ILE A 261 3.62 -24.30 6.16
N THR A 262 2.85 -25.25 6.65
CA THR A 262 2.35 -26.35 5.83
C THR A 262 1.43 -25.80 4.71
N GLY A 263 1.72 -26.18 3.46
CA GLY A 263 0.97 -25.74 2.28
C GLY A 263 1.45 -24.39 1.69
N LEU A 264 2.56 -23.84 2.17
CA LEU A 264 3.21 -22.69 1.54
C LEU A 264 3.76 -23.11 0.17
N PRO A 265 3.35 -22.50 -0.95
CA PRO A 265 3.93 -22.77 -2.25
C PRO A 265 5.41 -22.39 -2.28
N LYS A 266 6.25 -23.28 -2.82
CA LYS A 266 7.71 -23.08 -2.83
C LYS A 266 8.09 -21.84 -3.66
N GLY A 267 8.84 -20.92 -3.03
CA GLY A 267 9.32 -19.71 -3.69
C GLY A 267 8.23 -18.69 -4.01
N ALA A 268 7.07 -18.82 -3.40
CA ALA A 268 5.99 -17.82 -3.53
C ALA A 268 6.37 -16.52 -2.82
N TRP A 269 5.90 -15.41 -3.34
CA TRP A 269 6.10 -14.10 -2.73
C TRP A 269 5.36 -13.97 -1.41
N ILE A 270 6.02 -13.33 -0.43
CA ILE A 270 5.43 -13.00 0.88
C ILE A 270 5.23 -11.46 0.93
N PRO A 271 4.24 -10.91 0.21
CA PRO A 271 4.10 -9.47 0.02
C PRO A 271 3.74 -8.72 1.31
N GLN A 272 3.12 -9.42 2.27
CA GLN A 272 2.73 -8.77 3.51
C GLN A 272 2.75 -9.74 4.69
N ILE A 273 3.21 -9.24 5.82
CA ILE A 273 3.04 -9.84 7.14
C ILE A 273 2.42 -8.77 8.05
N ARG A 274 1.44 -9.16 8.86
CA ARG A 274 0.82 -8.29 9.88
C ARG A 274 0.87 -8.98 11.24
N THR A 275 1.35 -8.27 12.23
CA THR A 275 1.30 -8.70 13.64
C THR A 275 0.00 -8.23 14.28
N SER A 276 -0.56 -9.03 15.19
CA SER A 276 -1.77 -8.65 15.92
C SER A 276 -1.46 -7.51 16.92
N ALA A 277 -2.41 -6.57 17.05
CA ALA A 277 -2.36 -5.52 18.06
C ALA A 277 -2.76 -6.02 19.46
N PHE A 278 -3.21 -7.28 19.58
CA PHE A 278 -3.74 -7.85 20.84
C PHE A 278 -2.84 -8.91 21.45
N ASN A 279 -2.09 -9.65 20.61
CA ASN A 279 -1.32 -10.80 21.06
C ASN A 279 -0.01 -10.92 20.28
N ALA A 280 1.11 -10.85 20.98
CA ALA A 280 2.45 -10.97 20.39
C ALA A 280 2.68 -12.31 19.67
N ASN A 281 1.95 -13.36 20.05
CA ASN A 281 2.06 -14.68 19.43
C ASN A 281 1.24 -14.81 18.14
N GLU A 282 0.42 -13.81 17.83
CA GLU A 282 -0.45 -13.87 16.66
C GLU A 282 0.13 -13.07 15.50
N VAL A 283 0.21 -13.73 14.34
CA VAL A 283 0.75 -13.15 13.12
C VAL A 283 0.02 -13.70 11.90
N PHE A 284 -0.14 -12.87 10.89
CA PHE A 284 -0.76 -13.17 9.59
C PHE A 284 0.29 -13.02 8.50
N VAL A 285 0.36 -13.99 7.60
CA VAL A 285 1.25 -14.01 6.44
C VAL A 285 0.42 -14.12 5.18
N VAL A 286 0.47 -13.10 4.34
CA VAL A 286 -0.12 -13.12 3.00
C VAL A 286 0.90 -13.69 2.04
N VAL A 287 0.44 -14.57 1.16
CA VAL A 287 1.26 -15.21 0.14
C VAL A 287 0.54 -15.13 -1.19
N ASN A 288 1.26 -14.80 -2.25
CA ASN A 288 0.75 -14.94 -3.59
C ASN A 288 1.73 -15.69 -4.50
N ASN A 289 1.19 -16.45 -5.42
CA ASN A 289 1.97 -17.32 -6.30
C ASN A 289 1.56 -17.20 -7.78
N TYR A 290 0.85 -16.13 -8.12
CA TYR A 290 0.34 -15.91 -9.48
C TYR A 290 1.45 -15.86 -10.54
N ARG A 291 2.67 -15.45 -10.16
CA ARG A 291 3.86 -15.47 -11.04
C ARG A 291 4.26 -16.87 -11.47
N GLN A 292 3.80 -17.90 -10.75
CA GLN A 292 3.97 -19.32 -11.10
C GLN A 292 2.68 -19.96 -11.64
N GLY A 293 1.67 -19.14 -12.01
CA GLY A 293 0.38 -19.61 -12.53
C GLY A 293 -0.58 -20.17 -11.50
N ASP A 294 -0.32 -19.95 -10.21
CA ASP A 294 -1.17 -20.36 -9.11
C ASP A 294 -1.91 -19.16 -8.55
N PHE A 295 -3.21 -19.07 -8.78
CA PHE A 295 -4.09 -17.96 -8.41
C PHE A 295 -4.92 -18.21 -7.15
N ALA A 296 -4.64 -19.30 -6.41
CA ALA A 296 -5.32 -19.59 -5.16
C ALA A 296 -5.00 -18.55 -4.08
N PRO A 297 -5.96 -18.22 -3.20
CA PRO A 297 -5.73 -17.33 -2.07
C PRO A 297 -4.97 -18.04 -0.93
N TYR A 298 -3.97 -17.36 -0.39
CA TYR A 298 -3.20 -17.84 0.75
C TYR A 298 -3.06 -16.74 1.79
N ILE A 299 -3.61 -16.95 2.98
CA ILE A 299 -3.39 -16.15 4.18
C ILE A 299 -3.19 -17.09 5.34
N PHE A 300 -1.95 -17.25 5.77
CA PHE A 300 -1.61 -18.10 6.90
C PHE A 300 -1.66 -17.31 8.20
N ARG A 301 -2.25 -17.91 9.23
CA ARG A 301 -2.30 -17.38 10.59
C ARG A 301 -1.60 -18.32 11.55
N SER A 302 -0.78 -17.76 12.41
CA SER A 302 -0.23 -18.43 13.59
C SER A 302 -0.74 -17.73 14.85
N SER A 303 -0.99 -18.51 15.91
CA SER A 303 -1.33 -18.00 17.25
C SER A 303 -0.29 -18.37 18.31
N ASP A 304 0.85 -18.92 17.89
CA ASP A 304 1.91 -19.46 18.74
C ASP A 304 3.32 -19.00 18.31
N ALA A 305 3.40 -17.77 17.81
CA ALA A 305 4.64 -17.12 17.34
C ALA A 305 5.31 -17.88 16.18
N GLY A 306 4.53 -18.42 15.24
CA GLY A 306 5.03 -19.05 14.03
C GLY A 306 5.44 -20.51 14.18
N LYS A 307 5.11 -21.19 15.29
CA LYS A 307 5.38 -22.61 15.45
C LYS A 307 4.42 -23.47 14.63
N THR A 308 3.14 -23.10 14.60
CA THR A 308 2.10 -23.74 13.80
C THR A 308 1.30 -22.71 13.01
N TRP A 309 0.75 -23.12 11.85
CA TRP A 309 0.06 -22.26 10.93
C TRP A 309 -1.21 -22.89 10.36
N THR A 310 -2.20 -22.05 10.09
CA THR A 310 -3.44 -22.45 9.43
C THR A 310 -3.73 -21.50 8.29
N ASN A 311 -4.03 -21.99 7.08
CA ASN A 311 -4.55 -21.14 6.03
C ASN A 311 -5.99 -20.73 6.36
N MET A 312 -6.25 -19.43 6.49
CA MET A 312 -7.56 -18.87 6.86
C MET A 312 -8.53 -18.84 5.70
N VAL A 313 -8.03 -18.83 4.47
CA VAL A 313 -8.80 -18.60 3.25
C VAL A 313 -8.65 -19.76 2.28
N ASP A 314 -9.66 -19.94 1.44
CA ASP A 314 -9.67 -20.82 0.29
C ASP A 314 -10.55 -20.18 -0.80
N GLU A 315 -10.60 -20.78 -1.98
CA GLU A 315 -11.39 -20.28 -3.12
C GLU A 315 -12.92 -20.24 -2.86
N LYS A 316 -13.42 -20.92 -1.82
CA LYS A 316 -14.83 -20.87 -1.42
C LYS A 316 -15.11 -19.66 -0.53
N LYS A 317 -14.11 -19.21 0.21
CA LYS A 317 -14.24 -18.07 1.13
C LYS A 317 -13.95 -16.74 0.46
N VAL A 318 -12.92 -16.70 -0.39
CA VAL A 318 -12.51 -15.48 -1.13
C VAL A 318 -12.13 -15.85 -2.56
N THR A 319 -12.35 -14.95 -3.50
CA THR A 319 -12.02 -15.15 -4.92
C THR A 319 -10.77 -14.35 -5.29
N GLY A 320 -9.90 -14.95 -6.11
CA GLY A 320 -8.62 -14.38 -6.54
C GLY A 320 -7.53 -14.52 -5.48
N TYR A 321 -6.27 -14.39 -5.89
CA TYR A 321 -5.14 -14.47 -4.97
C TYR A 321 -5.13 -13.33 -3.96
N ALA A 322 -4.67 -13.63 -2.74
CA ALA A 322 -4.60 -12.66 -1.66
C ALA A 322 -3.45 -11.66 -1.87
N LEU A 323 -3.71 -10.40 -1.51
CA LEU A 323 -2.76 -9.29 -1.61
C LEU A 323 -2.47 -8.65 -0.25
N THR A 324 -3.50 -8.52 0.61
CA THR A 324 -3.37 -7.87 1.91
C THR A 324 -4.35 -8.46 2.93
N VAL A 325 -3.99 -8.36 4.21
CA VAL A 325 -4.84 -8.66 5.35
C VAL A 325 -4.67 -7.58 6.42
N LEU A 326 -5.76 -7.20 7.07
CA LEU A 326 -5.72 -6.27 8.20
C LEU A 326 -6.71 -6.71 9.28
N GLN A 327 -6.21 -7.07 10.46
CA GLN A 327 -7.02 -7.19 11.67
C GLN A 327 -7.27 -5.79 12.23
N ASP A 328 -8.52 -5.45 12.55
CA ASP A 328 -8.84 -4.17 13.16
C ASP A 328 -8.14 -4.02 14.52
N PRO A 329 -7.41 -2.91 14.79
CA PRO A 329 -6.64 -2.75 16.02
C PRO A 329 -7.49 -2.57 17.28
N THR A 330 -8.81 -2.43 17.13
CA THR A 330 -9.77 -2.20 18.23
C THR A 330 -10.68 -3.42 18.46
N GLU A 331 -11.03 -4.16 17.41
CA GLU A 331 -11.92 -5.34 17.45
C GLU A 331 -11.26 -6.54 16.74
N PRO A 332 -10.71 -7.52 17.48
CA PRO A 332 -9.93 -8.62 16.90
C PRO A 332 -10.74 -9.53 15.97
N ASN A 333 -12.07 -9.56 16.12
CA ASN A 333 -12.93 -10.37 15.25
C ASN A 333 -13.18 -9.75 13.88
N LEU A 334 -12.87 -8.45 13.72
CA LEU A 334 -13.02 -7.73 12.45
C LEU A 334 -11.72 -7.83 11.65
N ILE A 335 -11.79 -8.51 10.52
CA ILE A 335 -10.65 -8.71 9.62
C ILE A 335 -11.04 -8.31 8.20
N PHE A 336 -10.19 -7.51 7.56
CA PHE A 336 -10.30 -7.14 6.16
C PHE A 336 -9.28 -7.93 5.34
N VAL A 337 -9.70 -8.37 4.16
CA VAL A 337 -8.83 -9.07 3.19
C VAL A 337 -8.98 -8.42 1.83
N GLY A 338 -7.86 -8.06 1.22
CA GLY A 338 -7.78 -7.62 -0.15
C GLY A 338 -7.29 -8.73 -1.07
N THR A 339 -7.97 -8.88 -2.20
CA THR A 339 -7.61 -9.85 -3.25
C THR A 339 -7.54 -9.15 -4.61
N GLU A 340 -7.12 -9.87 -5.63
CA GLU A 340 -7.23 -9.43 -7.02
C GLU A 340 -8.65 -9.00 -7.42
N GLN A 341 -9.67 -9.58 -6.80
CA GLN A 341 -11.10 -9.44 -7.16
C GLN A 341 -11.89 -8.54 -6.21
N GLY A 342 -11.23 -7.81 -5.31
CA GLY A 342 -11.87 -6.88 -4.41
C GLY A 342 -11.56 -7.07 -2.93
N MET A 343 -12.39 -6.46 -2.10
CA MET A 343 -12.27 -6.49 -0.64
C MET A 343 -13.29 -7.47 -0.02
N TYR A 344 -12.84 -8.17 1.01
CA TYR A 344 -13.64 -9.06 1.84
C TYR A 344 -13.56 -8.64 3.30
N VAL A 345 -14.63 -8.89 4.05
CA VAL A 345 -14.74 -8.59 5.48
C VAL A 345 -15.15 -9.85 6.24
N SER A 346 -14.46 -10.12 7.32
CA SER A 346 -14.86 -11.10 8.32
C SER A 346 -15.26 -10.38 9.61
N LEU A 347 -16.36 -10.83 10.22
CA LEU A 347 -16.86 -10.35 11.50
C LEU A 347 -16.69 -11.38 12.63
N ASP A 348 -16.09 -12.53 12.33
CA ASP A 348 -15.99 -13.70 13.19
C ASP A 348 -14.56 -14.27 13.25
N ASN A 349 -13.57 -13.35 13.26
CA ASN A 349 -12.15 -13.67 13.40
C ASN A 349 -11.62 -14.58 12.26
N GLY A 350 -12.14 -14.42 11.05
CA GLY A 350 -11.68 -15.12 9.86
C GLY A 350 -12.34 -16.49 9.63
N ALA A 351 -13.39 -16.85 10.39
CA ALA A 351 -14.12 -18.09 10.13
C ALA A 351 -14.90 -18.00 8.80
N GLN A 352 -15.54 -16.86 8.53
CA GLN A 352 -16.24 -16.58 7.28
C GLN A 352 -15.83 -15.21 6.72
N PHE A 353 -15.91 -15.07 5.39
CA PHE A 353 -15.64 -13.83 4.69
C PHE A 353 -16.79 -13.46 3.77
N GLN A 354 -17.15 -12.18 3.74
CA GLN A 354 -18.15 -11.63 2.84
C GLN A 354 -17.52 -10.58 1.95
N GLN A 355 -17.72 -10.68 0.64
CA GLN A 355 -17.22 -9.67 -0.30
C GLN A 355 -17.98 -8.37 -0.11
N TRP A 356 -17.24 -7.29 0.02
CA TRP A 356 -17.78 -5.92 0.07
C TRP A 356 -18.07 -5.43 -1.35
N LYS A 357 -19.36 -5.29 -1.69
CA LYS A 357 -19.81 -4.90 -3.03
C LYS A 357 -20.51 -3.55 -3.07
N ASN A 358 -20.93 -3.04 -1.91
CA ASN A 358 -21.69 -1.79 -1.85
C ASN A 358 -20.76 -0.59 -1.97
N GLY A 359 -20.89 0.13 -3.10
CA GLY A 359 -20.09 1.31 -3.38
C GLY A 359 -18.59 1.08 -3.60
N TYR A 360 -18.14 -0.17 -3.69
CA TYR A 360 -16.75 -0.53 -3.93
C TYR A 360 -16.63 -1.45 -5.16
N PRO A 361 -15.70 -1.17 -6.10
CA PRO A 361 -15.56 -1.95 -7.33
C PRO A 361 -14.87 -3.31 -7.09
N ALA A 362 -15.09 -4.26 -8.00
CA ALA A 362 -14.27 -5.46 -8.10
C ALA A 362 -12.93 -5.09 -8.73
N VAL A 363 -11.95 -4.78 -7.92
CA VAL A 363 -10.60 -4.33 -8.33
C VAL A 363 -9.55 -4.90 -7.39
N SER A 364 -8.34 -5.11 -7.90
CA SER A 364 -7.21 -5.54 -7.07
C SER A 364 -7.01 -4.59 -5.89
N THR A 365 -7.23 -5.12 -4.68
CA THR A 365 -7.14 -4.38 -3.41
C THR A 365 -5.81 -4.71 -2.76
N TYR A 366 -4.89 -3.74 -2.78
CA TYR A 366 -3.48 -3.97 -2.51
C TYR A 366 -3.07 -3.74 -1.07
N ASP A 367 -3.64 -2.74 -0.41
CA ASP A 367 -3.29 -2.46 0.99
C ASP A 367 -4.40 -1.72 1.74
N PHE A 368 -4.32 -1.77 3.08
CA PHE A 368 -5.25 -1.13 4.01
C PHE A 368 -4.51 -0.36 5.10
N ALA A 369 -5.06 0.80 5.46
CA ALA A 369 -4.68 1.53 6.65
C ALA A 369 -5.92 2.03 7.40
N ILE A 370 -5.91 1.98 8.74
CA ILE A 370 -7.00 2.51 9.56
C ILE A 370 -6.56 3.81 10.20
N GLN A 371 -7.33 4.87 9.99
CA GLN A 371 -7.23 6.08 10.77
C GLN A 371 -8.00 5.89 12.08
N GLU A 372 -7.28 5.67 13.18
CA GLU A 372 -7.88 5.16 14.42
C GLU A 372 -8.84 6.15 15.10
N ARG A 373 -8.54 7.47 15.07
CA ARG A 373 -9.38 8.52 15.68
C ARG A 373 -10.75 8.59 15.01
N GLU A 374 -10.77 8.57 13.66
CA GLU A 374 -12.01 8.68 12.89
C GLU A 374 -12.63 7.32 12.60
N ALA A 375 -11.87 6.25 12.83
CA ALA A 375 -12.24 4.88 12.49
C ALA A 375 -12.57 4.71 11.01
N ASP A 376 -11.79 5.35 10.15
CA ASP A 376 -11.91 5.22 8.71
C ASP A 376 -10.94 4.16 8.20
N LEU A 377 -11.38 3.36 7.24
CA LEU A 377 -10.52 2.42 6.51
C LEU A 377 -10.12 3.03 5.17
N ALA A 378 -8.85 3.37 5.03
CA ALA A 378 -8.26 3.77 3.76
C ALA A 378 -7.81 2.52 2.99
N ILE A 379 -8.03 2.52 1.68
CA ILE A 379 -7.89 1.35 0.82
C ILE A 379 -7.09 1.74 -0.42
N ALA A 380 -5.97 1.07 -0.67
CA ALA A 380 -5.21 1.17 -1.92
C ALA A 380 -5.70 0.16 -2.94
N THR A 381 -5.94 0.60 -4.18
CA THR A 381 -6.28 -0.28 -5.28
C THR A 381 -5.27 -0.18 -6.42
N PHE A 382 -5.08 -1.27 -7.11
CA PHE A 382 -4.25 -1.29 -8.31
C PHE A 382 -5.15 -1.17 -9.54
N GLY A 383 -5.46 0.09 -9.91
CA GLY A 383 -6.27 0.41 -11.08
C GLY A 383 -7.46 1.35 -10.85
N ARG A 384 -7.93 1.54 -9.59
CA ARG A 384 -9.06 2.44 -9.25
C ARG A 384 -8.71 3.42 -8.14
N SER A 385 -7.43 3.80 -8.06
CA SER A 385 -6.94 4.80 -7.12
C SER A 385 -7.19 4.45 -5.65
N LEU A 386 -7.48 5.41 -4.81
CA LEU A 386 -7.70 5.27 -3.37
C LEU A 386 -9.19 5.33 -3.02
N TRP A 387 -9.56 4.61 -1.98
CA TRP A 387 -10.91 4.61 -1.42
C TRP A 387 -10.85 4.81 0.09
N VAL A 388 -11.90 5.41 0.65
CA VAL A 388 -12.07 5.51 2.10
C VAL A 388 -13.46 4.98 2.45
N LEU A 389 -13.49 3.99 3.33
CA LEU A 389 -14.72 3.55 3.99
C LEU A 389 -14.82 4.29 5.32
N ASP A 390 -15.70 5.28 5.35
CA ASP A 390 -15.93 6.11 6.53
C ASP A 390 -16.57 5.31 7.66
N ASP A 391 -16.08 5.53 8.87
CA ASP A 391 -16.62 5.05 10.14
C ASP A 391 -16.94 3.54 10.21
N ILE A 392 -15.91 2.73 10.37
CA ILE A 392 -16.07 1.27 10.55
C ILE A 392 -16.55 0.85 11.97
N ARG A 393 -16.87 1.78 12.87
CA ARG A 393 -17.38 1.44 14.22
C ARG A 393 -18.65 0.57 14.20
N PRO A 394 -19.58 0.72 13.24
CA PRO A 394 -20.68 -0.22 13.09
C PRO A 394 -20.23 -1.66 12.84
N LEU A 395 -19.20 -1.87 12.02
CA LEU A 395 -18.62 -3.20 11.77
C LEU A 395 -17.97 -3.79 13.02
N ARG A 396 -17.25 -2.96 13.82
CA ARG A 396 -16.69 -3.36 15.12
C ARG A 396 -17.78 -3.84 16.06
N LYS A 397 -18.93 -3.17 16.11
CA LYS A 397 -20.08 -3.59 16.93
C LYS A 397 -20.70 -4.89 16.43
N LEU A 398 -20.82 -5.07 15.13
CA LEU A 398 -21.29 -6.32 14.53
C LEU A 398 -20.37 -7.49 14.87
N ALA A 399 -19.07 -7.30 14.72
CA ALA A 399 -18.07 -8.31 15.03
C ALA A 399 -18.08 -8.72 16.51
N LYS A 400 -18.31 -7.76 17.41
CA LYS A 400 -18.40 -8.01 18.85
C LYS A 400 -19.72 -8.68 19.27
N ALA A 401 -20.82 -8.33 18.59
CA ALA A 401 -22.19 -8.71 18.97
C ALA A 401 -22.81 -9.78 18.07
N GLN A 402 -22.03 -10.77 17.64
CA GLN A 402 -22.36 -11.80 16.62
C GLN A 402 -23.77 -12.44 16.69
N SER A 403 -24.47 -12.33 17.83
CA SER A 403 -25.82 -12.87 18.02
C SER A 403 -26.92 -11.81 18.11
N SER A 404 -26.61 -10.53 17.99
CA SER A 404 -27.61 -9.45 18.09
C SER A 404 -28.49 -9.41 16.84
N LYS A 405 -29.81 -9.46 17.04
CA LYS A 405 -30.79 -9.31 15.95
C LYS A 405 -31.02 -7.85 15.58
N PHE A 406 -30.71 -6.94 16.46
CA PHE A 406 -30.87 -5.51 16.25
C PHE A 406 -29.84 -4.72 17.07
N PHE A 407 -29.22 -3.71 16.46
CA PHE A 407 -28.55 -2.65 17.20
C PHE A 407 -28.56 -1.33 16.40
N MET A 408 -28.39 -0.25 17.12
CA MET A 408 -28.16 1.09 16.58
C MET A 408 -26.77 1.57 17.01
N SER A 409 -25.96 2.05 16.08
CA SER A 409 -24.66 2.63 16.42
C SER A 409 -24.89 3.99 17.08
N VAL A 410 -24.15 4.27 18.17
CA VAL A 410 -24.03 5.63 18.68
C VAL A 410 -23.01 6.35 17.82
N PRO A 411 -23.37 7.46 17.16
CA PRO A 411 -22.41 8.21 16.37
C PRO A 411 -21.27 8.74 17.24
N PRO A 412 -20.08 8.91 16.72
CA PRO A 412 -18.99 9.57 17.43
C PRO A 412 -19.32 11.05 17.66
N ALA A 413 -18.55 11.70 18.53
CA ALA A 413 -18.60 13.14 18.66
C ALA A 413 -18.25 13.78 17.29
N ALA A 414 -19.16 14.59 16.77
CA ALA A 414 -18.92 15.31 15.52
C ALA A 414 -18.00 16.51 15.77
N ILE A 415 -16.98 16.67 14.94
CA ILE A 415 -16.20 17.91 14.91
C ILE A 415 -17.02 18.93 14.13
N ASN A 416 -17.40 20.04 14.78
CA ASN A 416 -18.05 21.15 14.08
C ASN A 416 -16.97 21.98 13.37
N LEU A 417 -16.78 21.71 12.11
CA LEU A 417 -15.86 22.46 11.26
C LEU A 417 -16.60 23.57 10.53
N SER A 418 -16.08 24.79 10.58
CA SER A 418 -16.55 25.87 9.72
C SER A 418 -16.08 25.60 8.29
N ILE A 419 -16.99 25.37 7.38
CA ILE A 419 -16.70 25.18 5.96
C ILE A 419 -16.41 26.55 5.36
N LYS A 420 -15.22 26.70 4.77
CA LYS A 420 -14.81 27.88 4.03
C LYS A 420 -15.39 27.85 2.62
N ASN A 421 -15.82 29.00 2.11
CA ASN A 421 -16.17 29.08 0.69
C ASN A 421 -14.95 28.84 -0.18
N SER A 422 -15.12 28.04 -1.23
CA SER A 422 -14.08 27.86 -2.22
C SER A 422 -14.00 29.07 -3.14
N PRO A 423 -12.85 29.74 -3.30
CA PRO A 423 -12.69 30.82 -4.28
C PRO A 423 -12.82 30.33 -5.73
N TYR A 424 -12.82 29.02 -5.95
CA TYR A 424 -12.81 28.39 -7.27
C TYR A 424 -14.13 27.72 -7.66
N GLU A 425 -15.20 27.89 -6.89
CA GLU A 425 -16.49 27.22 -7.08
C GLU A 425 -17.05 27.42 -8.51
N TRP A 426 -16.81 28.58 -9.10
CA TRP A 426 -17.29 28.93 -10.45
C TRP A 426 -16.30 28.65 -11.58
N SER A 427 -15.02 28.39 -11.28
CA SER A 427 -13.94 28.34 -12.28
C SER A 427 -13.42 26.93 -12.55
N THR A 428 -13.88 25.90 -11.85
CA THR A 428 -13.23 24.59 -11.79
C THR A 428 -14.00 23.44 -12.45
N TRP A 429 -14.92 23.76 -13.35
CA TRP A 429 -15.73 22.76 -14.05
C TRP A 429 -14.92 21.75 -14.88
N GLY A 430 -13.66 22.01 -15.12
CA GLY A 430 -12.71 21.17 -15.82
C GLY A 430 -11.81 20.31 -14.92
N MET A 431 -11.78 20.59 -13.61
CA MET A 431 -10.88 19.87 -12.69
C MET A 431 -11.55 18.62 -12.11
N TRP A 432 -10.72 17.64 -11.75
CA TRP A 432 -11.15 16.53 -10.92
C TRP A 432 -11.48 17.03 -9.50
N ASP A 433 -12.54 16.48 -8.92
CA ASP A 433 -12.93 16.70 -7.53
C ASP A 433 -13.49 15.43 -6.92
N ALA A 434 -13.26 15.25 -5.61
CA ALA A 434 -13.88 14.20 -4.82
C ALA A 434 -14.76 14.83 -3.73
N PRO A 435 -15.95 14.28 -3.46
CA PRO A 435 -16.85 14.82 -2.44
C PRO A 435 -16.22 14.67 -1.05
N ASN A 436 -16.50 15.65 -0.18
CA ASN A 436 -16.24 15.53 1.25
C ASN A 436 -17.16 14.46 1.87
N LYS A 437 -16.80 14.00 3.07
CA LYS A 437 -17.71 13.21 3.92
C LYS A 437 -19.05 13.92 4.03
N PRO A 438 -20.19 13.19 4.07
CA PRO A 438 -21.49 13.78 4.34
C PRO A 438 -21.47 14.57 5.66
N THR A 439 -22.05 15.75 5.66
CA THR A 439 -22.18 16.55 6.87
C THR A 439 -23.24 15.96 7.80
N GLY A 440 -22.99 16.02 9.11
CA GLY A 440 -23.90 15.51 10.12
C GLY A 440 -23.38 14.30 10.88
N MET A 441 -24.25 13.68 11.68
CA MET A 441 -23.94 12.46 12.41
C MET A 441 -24.59 11.25 11.74
N ALA A 442 -23.78 10.32 11.26
CA ALA A 442 -24.28 9.08 10.70
C ALA A 442 -24.73 8.14 11.83
N ILE A 443 -25.96 7.64 11.76
CA ILE A 443 -26.49 6.60 12.63
C ILE A 443 -26.68 5.34 11.79
N SER A 444 -25.93 4.28 12.12
CA SER A 444 -26.08 2.99 11.45
C SER A 444 -27.02 2.10 12.25
N ILE A 445 -27.97 1.48 11.56
CA ILE A 445 -28.92 0.54 12.13
C ILE A 445 -28.69 -0.83 11.49
N TYR A 446 -28.56 -1.85 12.32
CA TYR A 446 -28.52 -3.23 11.89
C TYR A 446 -29.80 -3.94 12.34
N SER A 447 -30.42 -4.69 11.44
CA SER A 447 -31.56 -5.57 11.72
C SER A 447 -31.43 -6.86 10.90
N THR A 448 -31.82 -7.97 11.48
CA THR A 448 -31.90 -9.27 10.80
C THR A 448 -33.31 -9.54 10.25
N ASP A 449 -34.27 -8.64 10.47
CA ASP A 449 -35.67 -8.74 10.00
C ASP A 449 -35.84 -8.05 8.66
#